data_912948811553cf186da2fb810857e175
#
_entry.id   912948811553cf186da2fb810857e175
#
_cell.length_a   1.000
_cell.length_b   1.000
_cell.length_c   1.000
_cell.angle_alpha   90.00
_cell.angle_beta   90.00
_cell.angle_gamma   90.00
#
_symmetry.space_group_name_H-M   'P 1'
#
loop_
_entity.id
_entity.type
_entity.pdbx_description
1 polymer ?
#
loop_
_entity_poly.entity_id
_entity_poly.type
_entity_poly.pdbx_seq_one_letter_code
_entity_poly.pdbx_strand_id
1 'polypeptide(L)'
;MSNKRASFFESVNKNFDKAATFTGLPKGLLDQIKACNAVYQMRFPVKVGNEYQVIEAYRVQHSQHRLPTKGGIRYSEHVNQDEVMALAALMTYKCAIVDVPFGGAKGGVRINPKAYTVKQLEKITRRYTAELIRKNFIGPGIDVPAPDYGTGARE
;
A
#
# COMPACT_ATOMS: atom_id res chain seq x y z
N MET A 1 -13.76 -19.97 19.96
CA MET A 1 -12.90 -20.25 18.79
C MET A 1 -12.85 -18.99 17.95
N SER A 2 -11.70 -18.29 17.92
CA SER A 2 -11.52 -17.06 17.15
C SER A 2 -11.57 -17.42 15.68
N ASN A 3 -12.57 -16.90 14.97
CA ASN A 3 -12.69 -17.03 13.52
C ASN A 3 -11.58 -16.18 12.89
N LYS A 4 -10.39 -16.75 12.72
CA LYS A 4 -9.23 -16.08 12.14
C LYS A 4 -9.60 -15.77 10.68
N ARG A 5 -9.91 -14.51 10.41
CA ARG A 5 -10.16 -14.02 9.04
C ARG A 5 -8.97 -14.44 8.19
N ALA A 6 -9.22 -15.15 7.08
CA ALA A 6 -8.16 -15.58 6.19
C ALA A 6 -7.35 -14.36 5.72
N SER A 7 -6.02 -14.42 5.81
CA SER A 7 -5.13 -13.34 5.34
C SER A 7 -5.27 -13.18 3.83
N PHE A 8 -5.51 -11.94 3.39
CA PHE A 8 -5.58 -11.64 1.97
C PHE A 8 -4.20 -11.75 1.32
N PHE A 9 -3.16 -11.33 2.03
CA PHE A 9 -1.78 -11.46 1.54
C PHE A 9 -1.37 -12.93 1.38
N GLU A 10 -1.73 -13.80 2.33
CA GLU A 10 -1.52 -15.25 2.18
C GLU A 10 -2.27 -15.82 0.97
N SER A 11 -3.48 -15.33 0.70
CA SER A 11 -4.26 -15.78 -0.47
C SER A 11 -3.60 -15.39 -1.79
N VAL A 12 -3.03 -14.18 -1.86
CA VAL A 12 -2.24 -13.71 -3.02
C VAL A 12 -0.98 -14.58 -3.19
N ASN A 13 -0.26 -14.87 -2.10
CA ASN A 13 0.93 -15.70 -2.13
C ASN A 13 0.63 -17.16 -2.55
N LYS A 14 -0.50 -17.73 -2.12
CA LYS A 14 -0.95 -19.06 -2.56
C LYS A 14 -1.20 -19.11 -4.08
N ASN A 15 -1.76 -18.05 -4.65
CA ASN A 15 -1.95 -17.97 -6.10
C ASN A 15 -0.63 -17.84 -6.83
N PHE A 16 0.31 -17.06 -6.31
CA PHE A 16 1.67 -16.97 -6.82
C PHE A 16 2.37 -18.35 -6.77
N ASP A 17 2.30 -19.06 -5.64
CA ASP A 17 2.91 -20.38 -5.48
C ASP A 17 2.40 -21.40 -6.51
N LYS A 18 1.09 -21.36 -6.83
CA LYS A 18 0.53 -22.20 -7.92
C LYS A 18 1.13 -21.85 -9.28
N ALA A 19 1.26 -20.56 -9.59
CA ALA A 19 1.87 -20.13 -10.85
C ALA A 19 3.37 -20.46 -10.93
N ALA A 20 4.06 -20.35 -9.80
CA ALA A 20 5.50 -20.60 -9.68
C ALA A 20 5.89 -22.06 -9.99
N THR A 21 4.99 -23.03 -9.82
CA THR A 21 5.24 -24.44 -10.18
C THR A 21 5.62 -24.64 -11.64
N PHE A 22 5.25 -23.71 -12.52
CA PHE A 22 5.55 -23.76 -13.95
C PHE A 22 6.87 -23.11 -14.34
N THR A 23 7.59 -22.47 -13.40
CA THR A 23 8.76 -21.64 -13.71
C THR A 23 10.10 -22.36 -13.55
N GLY A 24 10.16 -23.44 -12.76
CA GLY A 24 11.41 -24.11 -12.41
C GLY A 24 12.40 -23.28 -11.60
N LEU A 25 11.99 -22.10 -11.08
CA LEU A 25 12.87 -21.21 -10.31
C LEU A 25 13.15 -21.78 -8.91
N PRO A 26 14.36 -21.52 -8.35
CA PRO A 26 14.71 -21.99 -7.02
C PRO A 26 13.83 -21.33 -5.94
N LYS A 27 13.51 -22.14 -4.91
CA LYS A 27 12.61 -21.73 -3.80
C LYS A 27 13.00 -20.40 -3.17
N GLY A 28 14.29 -20.16 -2.90
CA GLY A 28 14.75 -18.92 -2.28
C GLY A 28 14.43 -17.66 -3.10
N LEU A 29 14.48 -17.75 -4.44
CA LEU A 29 14.07 -16.66 -5.33
C LEU A 29 12.55 -16.44 -5.27
N LEU A 30 11.77 -17.52 -5.27
CA LEU A 30 10.32 -17.44 -5.16
C LEU A 30 9.89 -16.82 -3.82
N ASP A 31 10.55 -17.18 -2.74
CA ASP A 31 10.29 -16.60 -1.41
C ASP A 31 10.65 -15.10 -1.36
N GLN A 32 11.74 -14.69 -2.04
CA GLN A 32 12.10 -13.27 -2.18
C GLN A 32 11.06 -12.48 -2.97
N ILE A 33 10.52 -13.05 -4.06
CA ILE A 33 9.49 -12.40 -4.88
C ILE A 33 8.21 -12.16 -4.08
N LYS A 34 7.85 -13.03 -3.16
CA LYS A 34 6.67 -12.91 -2.31
C LYS A 34 6.84 -11.91 -1.16
N ALA A 35 8.06 -11.64 -0.74
CA ALA A 35 8.33 -10.79 0.41
C ALA A 35 8.20 -9.31 0.06
N CYS A 36 7.47 -8.54 0.89
CA CYS A 36 7.48 -7.08 0.77
C CYS A 36 8.86 -6.53 1.18
N ASN A 37 9.48 -5.71 0.32
CA ASN A 37 10.79 -5.12 0.60
C ASN A 37 10.74 -4.08 1.73
N ALA A 38 9.64 -3.31 1.81
CA ALA A 38 9.47 -2.32 2.87
C ALA A 38 8.00 -2.16 3.25
N VAL A 39 7.74 -2.12 4.56
CA VAL A 39 6.41 -1.89 5.13
C VAL A 39 6.52 -0.75 6.14
N TYR A 40 5.81 0.34 5.91
CA TYR A 40 5.76 1.45 6.82
C TYR A 40 4.34 1.65 7.34
N GLN A 41 4.16 1.41 8.63
CA GLN A 41 2.96 1.75 9.38
C GLN A 41 3.20 3.06 10.14
N MET A 42 2.24 3.96 10.09
CA MET A 42 2.32 5.25 10.77
C MET A 42 1.03 5.59 11.48
N ARG A 43 1.14 6.34 12.55
CA ARG A 43 0.04 6.99 13.26
C ARG A 43 0.39 8.44 13.47
N PHE A 44 -0.52 9.34 13.09
CA PHE A 44 -0.30 10.77 13.20
C PHE A 44 -1.57 11.51 13.61
N PRO A 45 -1.45 12.59 14.43
CA PRO A 45 -2.59 13.39 14.80
C PRO A 45 -2.99 14.35 13.70
N VAL A 46 -4.30 14.51 13.48
CA VAL A 46 -4.89 15.54 12.64
C VAL A 46 -5.98 16.25 13.41
N LYS A 47 -5.98 17.59 13.37
CA LYS A 47 -7.04 18.39 13.99
C LYS A 47 -8.29 18.39 13.10
N VAL A 48 -9.37 17.81 13.63
CA VAL A 48 -10.69 17.71 12.99
C VAL A 48 -11.69 18.49 13.86
N GLY A 49 -12.14 19.64 13.37
CA GLY A 49 -12.89 20.57 14.22
C GLY A 49 -12.01 21.09 15.38
N ASN A 50 -12.49 20.93 16.60
CA ASN A 50 -11.77 21.33 17.83
C ASN A 50 -10.98 20.19 18.48
N GLU A 51 -11.04 18.98 17.94
CA GLU A 51 -10.40 17.78 18.50
C GLU A 51 -9.25 17.27 17.64
N TYR A 52 -8.34 16.50 18.26
CA TYR A 52 -7.31 15.77 17.55
C TYR A 52 -7.74 14.31 17.40
N GLN A 53 -7.69 13.81 16.16
CA GLN A 53 -7.88 12.41 15.85
C GLN A 53 -6.55 11.78 15.44
N VAL A 54 -6.28 10.56 15.93
CA VAL A 54 -5.12 9.78 15.52
C VAL A 54 -5.50 8.96 14.29
N ILE A 55 -4.87 9.25 13.16
CA ILE A 55 -5.09 8.56 11.90
C ILE A 55 -4.02 7.47 11.76
N GLU A 56 -4.47 6.26 11.45
CA GLU A 56 -3.62 5.12 11.13
C GLU A 56 -3.48 4.98 9.62
N ALA A 57 -2.24 4.80 9.14
CA ALA A 57 -1.97 4.69 7.72
C ALA A 57 -0.79 3.76 7.43
N TYR A 58 -0.70 3.31 6.18
CA TYR A 58 0.29 2.37 5.69
C TYR A 58 0.84 2.80 4.34
N ARG A 59 2.13 2.53 4.10
CA ARG A 59 2.72 2.49 2.76
C ARG A 59 3.58 1.24 2.66
N VAL A 60 3.36 0.44 1.63
CA VAL A 60 4.09 -0.79 1.36
C VAL A 60 4.72 -0.71 -0.02
N GLN A 61 6.02 -1.00 -0.09
CA GLN A 61 6.76 -1.26 -1.31
C GLN A 61 6.99 -2.77 -1.37
N HIS A 62 6.23 -3.46 -2.20
CA HIS A 62 6.33 -4.91 -2.31
C HIS A 62 7.60 -5.33 -3.03
N SER A 63 7.91 -4.72 -4.17
CA SER A 63 9.11 -5.05 -4.91
C SER A 63 9.82 -3.82 -5.43
N GLN A 64 11.10 -3.69 -5.04
CA GLN A 64 12.02 -2.63 -5.46
C GLN A 64 12.97 -3.08 -6.59
N HIS A 65 12.69 -4.23 -7.25
CA HIS A 65 13.50 -4.74 -8.36
C HIS A 65 13.58 -3.77 -9.55
N ARG A 66 12.56 -2.92 -9.70
CA ARG A 66 12.52 -1.79 -10.62
C ARG A 66 12.02 -0.56 -9.87
N LEU A 67 12.72 0.54 -9.96
CA LEU A 67 12.35 1.82 -9.37
C LEU A 67 11.92 2.81 -10.47
N PRO A 68 11.01 3.72 -10.13
CA PRO A 68 10.28 3.81 -8.88
C PRO A 68 9.26 2.69 -8.69
N THR A 69 8.92 2.37 -7.44
CA THR A 69 7.70 1.61 -7.17
C THR A 69 6.47 2.46 -7.45
N LYS A 70 5.34 1.83 -7.79
CA LYS A 70 4.11 2.56 -8.11
C LYS A 70 2.89 1.88 -7.51
N GLY A 71 1.98 2.68 -6.95
CA GLY A 71 0.70 2.19 -6.46
C GLY A 71 -0.18 3.25 -5.84
N GLY A 72 -1.51 3.02 -5.91
CA GLY A 72 -2.52 3.93 -5.39
C GLY A 72 -2.54 4.04 -3.87
N ILE A 73 -3.20 5.07 -3.37
CA ILE A 73 -3.49 5.28 -1.94
C ILE A 73 -4.99 5.11 -1.74
N ARG A 74 -5.37 4.12 -0.92
CA ARG A 74 -6.77 3.80 -0.59
C ARG A 74 -7.19 4.50 0.69
N TYR A 75 -8.38 5.12 0.68
CA TYR A 75 -9.04 5.63 1.88
C TYR A 75 -10.26 4.77 2.19
N SER A 76 -10.17 3.98 3.26
CA SER A 76 -11.25 3.12 3.74
C SER A 76 -11.08 2.82 5.23
N GLU A 77 -12.18 2.71 5.96
CA GLU A 77 -12.17 2.30 7.38
C GLU A 77 -11.72 0.85 7.60
N HIS A 78 -11.71 0.04 6.53
CA HIS A 78 -11.28 -1.36 6.57
C HIS A 78 -9.78 -1.56 6.29
N VAL A 79 -9.07 -0.49 5.88
CA VAL A 79 -7.63 -0.55 5.61
C VAL A 79 -6.86 -1.12 6.79
N ASN A 80 -6.04 -2.10 6.51
CA ASN A 80 -5.10 -2.72 7.45
C ASN A 80 -3.83 -3.15 6.71
N GLN A 81 -2.80 -3.54 7.46
CA GLN A 81 -1.49 -3.89 6.90
C GLN A 81 -1.57 -5.07 5.92
N ASP A 82 -2.31 -6.12 6.26
CA ASP A 82 -2.46 -7.32 5.42
C ASP A 82 -3.06 -6.98 4.04
N GLU A 83 -4.12 -6.17 4.02
CA GLU A 83 -4.73 -5.69 2.78
C GLU A 83 -3.75 -4.87 1.93
N VAL A 84 -3.02 -3.95 2.56
CA VAL A 84 -2.08 -3.07 1.83
C VAL A 84 -0.91 -3.88 1.27
N MET A 85 -0.38 -4.87 2.01
CA MET A 85 0.65 -5.80 1.52
C MET A 85 0.15 -6.63 0.32
N ALA A 86 -1.05 -7.20 0.42
CA ALA A 86 -1.67 -7.95 -0.67
C ALA A 86 -1.80 -7.11 -1.95
N LEU A 87 -2.35 -5.90 -1.81
CA LEU A 87 -2.54 -4.99 -2.94
C LEU A 87 -1.21 -4.49 -3.53
N ALA A 88 -0.16 -4.31 -2.72
CA ALA A 88 1.17 -3.97 -3.21
C ALA A 88 1.79 -5.12 -4.02
N ALA A 89 1.61 -6.37 -3.59
CA ALA A 89 2.03 -7.57 -4.34
C ALA A 89 1.31 -7.64 -5.70
N LEU A 90 0.00 -7.46 -5.70
CA LEU A 90 -0.79 -7.42 -6.94
C LEU A 90 -0.35 -6.30 -7.88
N MET A 91 0.09 -5.14 -7.37
CA MET A 91 0.67 -4.08 -8.20
C MET A 91 1.99 -4.51 -8.85
N THR A 92 2.87 -5.23 -8.13
CA THR A 92 4.09 -5.80 -8.71
C THR A 92 3.76 -6.73 -9.86
N TYR A 93 2.84 -7.67 -9.64
CA TYR A 93 2.46 -8.65 -10.68
C TYR A 93 1.78 -7.97 -11.87
N LYS A 94 0.92 -6.99 -11.61
CA LYS A 94 0.26 -6.22 -12.67
C LYS A 94 1.29 -5.47 -13.54
N CYS A 95 2.26 -4.80 -12.94
CA CYS A 95 3.30 -4.09 -13.67
C CYS A 95 4.17 -5.06 -14.50
N ALA A 96 4.49 -6.24 -13.94
CA ALA A 96 5.25 -7.27 -14.65
C ALA A 96 4.50 -7.86 -15.85
N ILE A 97 3.20 -8.14 -15.69
CA ILE A 97 2.36 -8.72 -16.77
C ILE A 97 2.25 -7.79 -17.97
N VAL A 98 2.15 -6.47 -17.74
CA VAL A 98 2.03 -5.47 -18.83
C VAL A 98 3.39 -4.87 -19.23
N ASP A 99 4.48 -5.42 -18.70
CA ASP A 99 5.88 -5.02 -18.97
C ASP A 99 6.16 -3.52 -18.83
N VAL A 100 5.60 -2.90 -17.79
CA VAL A 100 5.97 -1.51 -17.45
C VAL A 100 7.10 -1.47 -16.43
N PRO A 101 8.03 -0.49 -16.50
CA PRO A 101 9.26 -0.47 -15.72
C PRO A 101 9.05 0.04 -14.28
N PHE A 102 8.09 -0.51 -13.56
CA PHE A 102 7.78 -0.13 -12.17
C PHE A 102 7.81 -1.34 -11.24
N GLY A 103 8.30 -1.13 -10.02
CA GLY A 103 8.00 -2.00 -8.90
C GLY A 103 6.59 -1.77 -8.37
N GLY A 104 6.10 -2.66 -7.51
CA GLY A 104 4.76 -2.56 -6.92
C GLY A 104 4.76 -1.91 -5.55
N ALA A 105 3.86 -0.95 -5.35
CA ALA A 105 3.58 -0.34 -4.07
C ALA A 105 2.08 -0.18 -3.82
N LYS A 106 1.71 0.05 -2.57
CA LYS A 106 0.35 0.42 -2.17
C LYS A 106 0.37 1.28 -0.92
N GLY A 107 -0.54 2.26 -0.86
CA GLY A 107 -0.83 3.02 0.34
C GLY A 107 -2.25 2.78 0.83
N GLY A 108 -2.46 3.05 2.12
CA GLY A 108 -3.78 3.03 2.71
C GLY A 108 -3.87 3.93 3.92
N VAL A 109 -4.97 4.66 4.03
CA VAL A 109 -5.31 5.48 5.20
C VAL A 109 -6.63 4.97 5.75
N ARG A 110 -6.63 4.60 7.03
CA ARG A 110 -7.78 4.00 7.69
C ARG A 110 -8.76 5.07 8.16
N ILE A 111 -9.61 5.51 7.23
CA ILE A 111 -10.67 6.48 7.47
C ILE A 111 -11.90 6.18 6.63
N ASN A 112 -13.07 6.63 7.08
CA ASN A 112 -14.23 6.76 6.21
C ASN A 112 -14.18 8.14 5.53
N PRO A 113 -13.81 8.26 4.25
CA PRO A 113 -13.64 9.57 3.62
C PRO A 113 -14.94 10.38 3.58
N LYS A 114 -16.11 9.73 3.64
CA LYS A 114 -17.42 10.40 3.66
C LYS A 114 -17.71 11.12 4.98
N ALA A 115 -17.00 10.77 6.06
CA ALA A 115 -17.15 11.41 7.37
C ALA A 115 -16.34 12.71 7.51
N TYR A 116 -15.57 13.10 6.49
CA TYR A 116 -14.69 14.26 6.52
C TYR A 116 -15.05 15.27 5.45
N THR A 117 -14.91 16.56 5.78
CA THR A 117 -14.98 17.64 4.78
C THR A 117 -13.76 17.61 3.86
N VAL A 118 -13.86 18.25 2.70
CA VAL A 118 -12.75 18.40 1.74
C VAL A 118 -11.49 18.97 2.41
N LYS A 119 -11.63 20.01 3.24
CA LYS A 119 -10.49 20.62 3.97
C LYS A 119 -9.87 19.68 5.01
N GLN A 120 -10.66 18.80 5.60
CA GLN A 120 -10.16 17.80 6.54
C GLN A 120 -9.41 16.68 5.81
N LEU A 121 -9.94 16.21 4.69
CA LEU A 121 -9.25 15.23 3.82
C LEU A 121 -7.93 15.80 3.31
N GLU A 122 -7.90 17.06 2.87
CA GLU A 122 -6.66 17.73 2.47
C GLU A 122 -5.61 17.72 3.60
N LYS A 123 -6.01 18.04 4.84
CA LYS A 123 -5.09 17.99 5.99
C LYS A 123 -4.56 16.59 6.25
N ILE A 124 -5.42 15.55 6.17
CA ILE A 124 -5.04 14.16 6.35
C ILE A 124 -4.03 13.76 5.27
N THR A 125 -4.32 14.06 4.01
CA THR A 125 -3.46 13.74 2.86
C THR A 125 -2.11 14.43 2.96
N ARG A 126 -2.09 15.74 3.26
CA ARG A 126 -0.84 16.49 3.46
C ARG A 126 -0.01 15.93 4.60
N ARG A 127 -0.65 15.54 5.71
CA ARG A 127 0.06 14.97 6.87
C ARG A 127 0.63 13.59 6.53
N TYR A 128 -0.16 12.72 5.89
CA TYR A 128 0.30 11.41 5.40
C TYR A 128 1.51 11.55 4.48
N THR A 129 1.42 12.44 3.49
CA THR A 129 2.51 12.72 2.54
C THR A 129 3.77 13.24 3.25
N ALA A 130 3.62 14.17 4.20
CA ALA A 130 4.74 14.70 4.97
C ALA A 130 5.46 13.61 5.79
N GLU A 131 4.73 12.65 6.39
CA GLU A 131 5.34 11.52 7.09
C GLU A 131 6.18 10.64 6.15
N LEU A 132 5.68 10.38 4.95
CA LEU A 132 6.39 9.58 3.95
C LEU A 132 7.64 10.29 3.40
N ILE A 133 7.55 11.60 3.13
CA ILE A 133 8.68 12.41 2.65
C ILE A 133 9.79 12.47 3.71
N ARG A 134 9.45 12.69 4.98
CA ARG A 134 10.41 12.71 6.10
C ARG A 134 11.23 11.44 6.22
N LYS A 135 10.70 10.31 5.76
CA LYS A 135 11.34 9.01 5.77
C LYS A 135 12.00 8.63 4.44
N ASN A 136 11.99 9.54 3.46
CA ASN A 136 12.42 9.26 2.08
C ASN A 136 11.73 8.02 1.52
N PHE A 137 10.45 7.82 1.85
CA PHE A 137 9.69 6.64 1.46
C PHE A 137 8.94 6.85 0.13
N ILE A 138 8.70 8.10 -0.26
CA ILE A 138 8.09 8.47 -1.56
C ILE A 138 8.93 9.54 -2.26
N GLY A 139 8.88 9.54 -3.58
CA GLY A 139 9.54 10.50 -4.45
C GLY A 139 9.59 10.00 -5.89
N PRO A 140 9.86 10.87 -6.88
CA PRO A 140 9.80 10.50 -8.30
C PRO A 140 10.69 9.31 -8.68
N GLY A 141 11.83 9.14 -8.02
CA GLY A 141 12.78 8.04 -8.25
C GLY A 141 12.62 6.87 -7.27
N ILE A 142 11.74 6.93 -6.30
CA ILE A 142 11.62 5.94 -5.22
C ILE A 142 10.29 5.22 -5.29
N ASP A 143 9.19 5.98 -5.12
CA ASP A 143 7.82 5.44 -5.05
C ASP A 143 6.82 6.52 -5.45
N VAL A 144 6.00 6.25 -6.46
CA VAL A 144 5.05 7.19 -7.05
C VAL A 144 3.62 6.81 -6.68
N PRO A 145 2.96 7.60 -5.81
CA PRO A 145 1.55 7.44 -5.50
C PRO A 145 0.61 7.66 -6.69
N ALA A 146 -0.59 7.12 -6.59
CA ALA A 146 -1.68 7.33 -7.54
C ALA A 146 -3.04 7.27 -6.82
N PRO A 147 -4.14 7.70 -7.42
CA PRO A 147 -5.48 7.48 -6.90
C PRO A 147 -5.85 6.00 -6.82
N ASP A 148 -6.74 5.68 -5.87
CA ASP A 148 -7.35 4.36 -5.67
C ASP A 148 -8.76 4.53 -5.05
N TYR A 149 -9.34 3.48 -4.49
CA TYR A 149 -10.64 3.55 -3.83
C TYR A 149 -10.65 4.62 -2.72
N GLY A 150 -11.66 5.48 -2.75
CA GLY A 150 -11.83 6.58 -1.79
C GLY A 150 -10.93 7.79 -2.00
N THR A 151 -10.13 7.82 -3.09
CA THR A 151 -9.29 8.96 -3.50
C THR A 151 -9.47 9.27 -4.98
N GLY A 152 -9.13 10.49 -5.38
CA GLY A 152 -9.24 10.95 -6.76
C GLY A 152 -8.14 11.94 -7.13
N ALA A 153 -8.39 12.71 -8.19
CA ALA A 153 -7.44 13.73 -8.66
C ALA A 153 -7.27 14.90 -7.68
N ARG A 154 -8.17 15.02 -6.71
CA ARG A 154 -8.17 16.10 -5.73
C ARG A 154 -7.25 15.81 -4.53
N GLU A 155 -7.13 14.55 -4.12
CA GLU A 155 -6.28 14.09 -3.04
C GLU A 155 -4.83 13.92 -3.53
#